data_5dc791d763d67453277a06d9870d29b5
#
_entry.id   5dc791d763d67453277a06d9870d29b5
#
_cell.length_a   1.000
_cell.length_b   1.000
_cell.length_c   1.000
_cell.angle_alpha   90.00
_cell.angle_beta   90.00
_cell.angle_gamma   90.00
#
_symmetry.space_group_name_H-M   'P 1'
#
loop_
_entity.id
_entity.type
_entity.pdbx_description
1 polymer ?
#
loop_
_entity_poly.entity_id
_entity_poly.type
_entity_poly.pdbx_seq_one_letter_code
_entity_poly.pdbx_strand_id
1 'polypeptide(L)'
;MLFSHLKVKQLIAAFKICTFDYSEKQQMKKITLIYLLAMLFLSSSCSNEKDKAYSRIKAIEKELLQHKEITSDSLARVFINLSDDYVKQNSKDEKAPEILFKSAEVASGIGMYDHAISNFLKIVYSYPKFNKAPESLFLIGFIYDSNLMNVEQAKHFYGEFISKYPKHALAKDAAACMENLDIDPDALIKEFKAREKRK
;
A
#
# COMPACT_ATOMS: atom_id res chain seq x y z
N MET A 1 66.88 -43.29 30.91
CA MET A 1 66.46 -41.86 31.05
C MET A 1 65.83 -41.26 29.77
N LEU A 2 65.84 -41.93 28.61
CA LEU A 2 65.27 -41.34 27.36
C LEU A 2 63.72 -41.42 27.23
N PHE A 3 63.07 -42.31 27.92
CA PHE A 3 61.61 -42.53 27.84
C PHE A 3 60.73 -41.46 28.54
N SER A 4 61.26 -40.68 29.48
CA SER A 4 60.54 -39.66 30.19
C SER A 4 60.38 -38.37 29.39
N HIS A 5 61.37 -38.03 28.57
CA HIS A 5 61.34 -36.81 27.75
C HIS A 5 60.37 -36.85 26.59
N LEU A 6 60.09 -38.04 26.03
CA LEU A 6 59.15 -38.21 24.92
C LEU A 6 57.68 -38.02 25.39
N LYS A 7 57.35 -38.57 26.53
CA LYS A 7 56.01 -38.42 27.15
C LYS A 7 55.68 -36.98 27.55
N VAL A 8 56.67 -36.25 28.07
CA VAL A 8 56.47 -34.83 28.43
C VAL A 8 56.27 -33.97 27.20
N LYS A 9 56.96 -34.19 26.08
CA LYS A 9 56.75 -33.46 24.81
C LYS A 9 55.40 -33.73 24.22
N GLN A 10 54.88 -35.01 24.29
CA GLN A 10 53.54 -35.33 23.83
C GLN A 10 52.46 -34.72 24.70
N LEU A 11 52.60 -34.63 26.02
CA LEU A 11 51.68 -33.95 26.90
C LEU A 11 51.62 -32.42 26.65
N ILE A 12 52.79 -31.79 26.41
CA ILE A 12 52.84 -30.35 26.08
C ILE A 12 52.20 -30.06 24.72
N ALA A 13 52.36 -30.95 23.72
CA ALA A 13 51.71 -30.82 22.43
C ALA A 13 50.16 -30.96 22.55
N ALA A 14 49.69 -31.96 23.29
CA ALA A 14 48.28 -32.16 23.56
C ALA A 14 47.64 -30.98 24.33
N PHE A 15 48.34 -30.44 25.30
CA PHE A 15 47.91 -29.26 26.06
C PHE A 15 47.86 -27.98 25.17
N LYS A 16 48.82 -27.80 24.28
CA LYS A 16 48.80 -26.69 23.30
C LYS A 16 47.64 -26.81 22.32
N ILE A 17 47.34 -28.01 21.83
CA ILE A 17 46.20 -28.24 20.93
C ILE A 17 44.88 -27.98 21.66
N CYS A 18 44.74 -28.44 22.87
CA CYS A 18 43.52 -28.24 23.67
C CYS A 18 43.30 -26.79 24.06
N THR A 19 44.35 -26.02 24.40
CA THR A 19 44.24 -24.60 24.73
C THR A 19 44.04 -23.75 23.47
N PHE A 20 44.57 -24.14 22.32
CA PHE A 20 44.33 -23.46 21.03
C PHE A 20 42.90 -23.63 20.59
N ASP A 21 42.32 -24.84 20.63
CA ASP A 21 40.92 -25.09 20.28
C ASP A 21 39.92 -24.37 21.24
N TYR A 22 40.24 -24.29 22.52
CA TYR A 22 39.41 -23.53 23.47
C TYR A 22 39.43 -22.04 23.21
N SER A 23 40.59 -21.45 22.85
CA SER A 23 40.69 -20.02 22.49
C SER A 23 39.92 -19.67 21.24
N GLU A 24 39.98 -20.55 20.21
CA GLU A 24 39.26 -20.36 18.96
C GLU A 24 37.73 -20.45 19.15
N LYS A 25 37.25 -21.40 19.94
CA LYS A 25 35.84 -21.52 20.29
C LYS A 25 35.31 -20.31 21.08
N GLN A 26 36.11 -19.71 21.94
CA GLN A 26 35.76 -18.50 22.66
C GLN A 26 35.75 -17.27 21.73
N GLN A 27 36.67 -17.17 20.81
CA GLN A 27 36.69 -16.14 19.77
C GLN A 27 35.45 -16.26 18.86
N MET A 28 35.12 -17.46 18.38
CA MET A 28 33.94 -17.69 17.55
C MET A 28 32.64 -17.32 18.28
N LYS A 29 32.51 -17.62 19.58
CA LYS A 29 31.35 -17.22 20.38
C LYS A 29 31.23 -15.69 20.51
N LYS A 30 32.34 -14.97 20.67
CA LYS A 30 32.35 -13.51 20.70
C LYS A 30 31.94 -12.91 19.35
N ILE A 31 32.46 -13.48 18.26
CA ILE A 31 32.14 -13.03 16.89
C ILE A 31 30.64 -13.28 16.59
N THR A 32 30.11 -14.46 16.92
CA THR A 32 28.68 -14.75 16.74
C THR A 32 27.78 -13.86 17.60
N LEU A 33 28.19 -13.53 18.81
CA LEU A 33 27.45 -12.60 19.67
C LEU A 33 27.45 -11.18 19.11
N ILE A 34 28.60 -10.73 18.54
CA ILE A 34 28.70 -9.42 17.89
C ILE A 34 27.81 -9.35 16.64
N TYR A 35 27.78 -10.41 15.81
CA TYR A 35 26.90 -10.51 14.65
C TYR A 35 25.41 -10.52 15.05
N LEU A 36 25.06 -11.23 16.13
CA LEU A 36 23.70 -11.25 16.66
C LEU A 36 23.26 -9.88 17.20
N LEU A 37 24.15 -9.18 17.91
CA LEU A 37 23.94 -7.82 18.36
C LEU A 37 23.82 -6.83 17.19
N ALA A 38 24.68 -6.96 16.17
CA ALA A 38 24.62 -6.11 14.97
C ALA A 38 23.32 -6.33 14.18
N MET A 39 22.83 -7.57 14.07
CA MET A 39 21.52 -7.88 13.48
C MET A 39 20.36 -7.26 14.26
N LEU A 40 20.41 -7.23 15.59
CA LEU A 40 19.41 -6.58 16.43
C LEU A 40 19.39 -5.04 16.27
N PHE A 41 20.55 -4.42 16.08
CA PHE A 41 20.64 -2.97 15.82
C PHE A 41 20.13 -2.59 14.43
N LEU A 42 20.33 -3.42 13.43
CA LEU A 42 19.83 -3.16 12.07
C LEU A 42 18.29 -3.23 11.97
N SER A 43 17.64 -4.07 12.78
CA SER A 43 16.17 -4.15 12.79
C SER A 43 15.49 -2.96 13.47
N SER A 44 16.15 -2.29 14.42
CA SER A 44 15.58 -1.13 15.13
C SER A 44 15.57 0.16 14.29
N SER A 45 16.46 0.30 13.29
CA SER A 45 16.54 1.49 12.43
C SER A 45 15.38 1.57 11.44
N CYS A 46 14.91 0.43 10.95
CA CYS A 46 13.88 0.38 9.90
C CYS A 46 12.47 0.77 10.43
N SER A 47 12.17 0.48 11.69
CA SER A 47 10.87 0.85 12.30
C SER A 47 10.74 2.36 12.49
N ASN A 48 11.81 3.05 12.88
CA ASN A 48 11.82 4.48 13.10
C ASN A 48 11.58 5.29 11.81
N GLU A 49 12.15 4.88 10.67
CA GLU A 49 11.95 5.54 9.38
C GLU A 49 10.52 5.35 8.84
N LYS A 50 9.95 4.17 9.01
CA LYS A 50 8.56 3.88 8.64
C LYS A 50 7.58 4.76 9.42
N ASP A 51 7.74 4.86 10.74
CA ASP A 51 6.86 5.66 11.60
C ASP A 51 6.99 7.16 11.32
N LYS A 52 8.18 7.65 11.00
CA LYS A 52 8.39 9.04 10.55
C LYS A 52 7.69 9.32 9.22
N ALA A 53 7.82 8.40 8.25
CA ALA A 53 7.17 8.54 6.95
C ALA A 53 5.64 8.56 7.11
N TYR A 54 5.07 7.66 7.91
CA TYR A 54 3.65 7.66 8.22
C TYR A 54 3.18 8.94 8.91
N SER A 55 3.93 9.41 9.91
CA SER A 55 3.61 10.64 10.62
C SER A 55 3.61 11.86 9.70
N ARG A 56 4.53 11.91 8.72
CA ARG A 56 4.58 12.95 7.71
C ARG A 56 3.36 12.91 6.79
N ILE A 57 2.94 11.73 6.33
CA ILE A 57 1.72 11.55 5.54
C ILE A 57 0.52 12.08 6.32
N LYS A 58 0.39 11.72 7.60
CA LYS A 58 -0.73 12.17 8.45
C LYS A 58 -0.74 13.69 8.68
N ALA A 59 0.45 14.31 8.79
CA ALA A 59 0.55 15.76 8.91
C ALA A 59 0.05 16.47 7.63
N ILE A 60 0.47 16.00 6.45
CA ILE A 60 0.01 16.56 5.16
C ILE A 60 -1.48 16.30 4.95
N GLU A 61 -1.99 15.11 5.29
CA GLU A 61 -3.43 14.80 5.24
C GLU A 61 -4.24 15.79 6.06
N LYS A 62 -3.79 16.07 7.29
CA LYS A 62 -4.45 17.03 8.17
C LYS A 62 -4.45 18.44 7.56
N GLU A 63 -3.35 18.84 6.96
CA GLU A 63 -3.22 20.14 6.28
C GLU A 63 -4.16 20.24 5.09
N LEU A 64 -4.26 19.20 4.25
CA LEU A 64 -5.21 19.14 3.14
C LEU A 64 -6.67 19.29 3.58
N LEU A 65 -7.04 18.71 4.73
CA LEU A 65 -8.39 18.80 5.27
C LEU A 65 -8.72 20.19 5.86
N GLN A 66 -7.70 20.95 6.28
CA GLN A 66 -7.90 22.29 6.89
C GLN A 66 -7.99 23.40 5.85
N HIS A 67 -7.32 23.26 4.71
CA HIS A 67 -7.31 24.25 3.65
C HIS A 67 -8.37 23.94 2.59
N LYS A 68 -9.56 24.54 2.73
CA LYS A 68 -10.70 24.40 1.78
C LYS A 68 -10.48 25.08 0.44
N GLU A 69 -9.47 25.90 0.24
CA GLU A 69 -9.22 26.66 -0.98
C GLU A 69 -7.81 26.46 -1.54
N ILE A 70 -7.76 26.08 -2.80
CA ILE A 70 -6.77 26.35 -3.89
C ILE A 70 -5.24 26.17 -3.63
N THR A 71 -4.75 26.08 -2.42
CA THR A 71 -3.34 25.72 -2.19
C THR A 71 -3.07 24.24 -2.49
N SER A 72 -4.05 23.57 -3.04
CA SER A 72 -4.21 22.14 -2.92
C SER A 72 -3.42 21.32 -3.92
N ASP A 73 -3.25 21.75 -5.17
CA ASP A 73 -2.64 20.86 -6.18
C ASP A 73 -1.20 20.49 -5.82
N SER A 74 -0.41 21.45 -5.34
CA SER A 74 0.97 21.17 -4.92
C SER A 74 1.03 20.29 -3.69
N LEU A 75 0.19 20.60 -2.67
CA LEU A 75 0.14 19.82 -1.44
C LEU A 75 -0.44 18.43 -1.68
N ALA A 76 -1.49 18.33 -2.52
CA ALA A 76 -2.07 17.07 -2.93
C ALA A 76 -1.05 16.16 -3.63
N ARG A 77 -0.25 16.71 -4.55
CA ARG A 77 0.85 15.97 -5.21
C ARG A 77 1.92 15.52 -4.21
N VAL A 78 2.26 16.35 -3.23
CA VAL A 78 3.19 15.96 -2.16
C VAL A 78 2.61 14.79 -1.35
N PHE A 79 1.32 14.86 -1.00
CA PHE A 79 0.64 13.78 -0.31
C PHE A 79 0.64 12.47 -1.10
N ILE A 80 0.30 12.53 -2.39
CA ILE A 80 0.28 11.38 -3.29
C ILE A 80 1.68 10.75 -3.38
N ASN A 81 2.72 11.56 -3.64
CA ASN A 81 4.10 11.05 -3.76
C ASN A 81 4.59 10.39 -2.46
N LEU A 82 4.34 11.00 -1.30
CA LEU A 82 4.69 10.42 -0.02
C LEU A 82 3.95 9.12 0.26
N SER A 83 2.69 9.04 -0.14
CA SER A 83 1.86 7.85 -0.01
C SER A 83 2.37 6.70 -0.88
N ASP A 84 2.73 6.99 -2.13
CA ASP A 84 3.29 6.01 -3.06
C ASP A 84 4.65 5.47 -2.59
N ASP A 85 5.53 6.36 -2.12
CA ASP A 85 6.84 5.99 -1.57
C ASP A 85 6.68 5.11 -0.33
N TYR A 86 5.76 5.46 0.56
CA TYR A 86 5.47 4.65 1.74
C TYR A 86 5.01 3.24 1.37
N VAL A 87 4.02 3.13 0.50
CA VAL A 87 3.46 1.84 0.11
C VAL A 87 4.46 1.00 -0.68
N LYS A 88 5.28 1.64 -1.54
CA LYS A 88 6.35 0.95 -2.27
C LYS A 88 7.36 0.29 -1.32
N GLN A 89 7.71 0.96 -0.23
CA GLN A 89 8.68 0.47 0.76
C GLN A 89 8.04 -0.46 1.79
N ASN A 90 6.74 -0.30 2.08
CA ASN A 90 6.03 -0.96 3.17
C ASN A 90 4.74 -1.63 2.70
N SER A 91 4.77 -2.34 1.56
CA SER A 91 3.58 -2.96 0.95
C SER A 91 2.86 -3.99 1.83
N LYS A 92 3.54 -4.54 2.85
CA LYS A 92 2.98 -5.50 3.80
C LYS A 92 2.46 -4.84 5.09
N ASP A 93 2.59 -3.53 5.22
CA ASP A 93 2.07 -2.80 6.38
C ASP A 93 0.55 -2.77 6.34
N GLU A 94 -0.09 -2.98 7.49
CA GLU A 94 -1.55 -2.94 7.62
C GLU A 94 -2.17 -1.58 7.25
N LYS A 95 -1.38 -0.50 7.31
CA LYS A 95 -1.77 0.86 6.94
C LYS A 95 -1.69 1.12 5.44
N ALA A 96 -0.97 0.28 4.67
CA ALA A 96 -0.74 0.49 3.25
C ALA A 96 -2.03 0.64 2.43
N PRO A 97 -3.06 -0.21 2.58
CA PRO A 97 -4.29 -0.07 1.81
C PRO A 97 -5.09 1.19 2.16
N GLU A 98 -5.09 1.63 3.42
CA GLU A 98 -5.73 2.88 3.82
C GLU A 98 -5.03 4.10 3.20
N ILE A 99 -3.69 4.10 3.19
CA ILE A 99 -2.90 5.16 2.57
C ILE A 99 -3.15 5.21 1.06
N LEU A 100 -3.20 4.05 0.38
CA LEU A 100 -3.53 3.96 -1.04
C LEU A 100 -4.92 4.51 -1.33
N PHE A 101 -5.90 4.15 -0.51
CA PHE A 101 -7.28 4.61 -0.68
C PHE A 101 -7.35 6.14 -0.63
N LYS A 102 -6.77 6.73 0.40
CA LYS A 102 -6.72 8.20 0.55
C LYS A 102 -5.93 8.88 -0.57
N SER A 103 -4.81 8.29 -1.00
CA SER A 103 -4.04 8.79 -2.13
C SER A 103 -4.87 8.78 -3.41
N ALA A 104 -5.66 7.73 -3.64
CA ALA A 104 -6.55 7.63 -4.79
C ALA A 104 -7.69 8.65 -4.75
N GLU A 105 -8.30 8.88 -3.57
CA GLU A 105 -9.32 9.92 -3.38
C GLU A 105 -8.77 11.31 -3.70
N VAL A 106 -7.58 11.64 -3.15
CA VAL A 106 -6.92 12.93 -3.40
C VAL A 106 -6.55 13.07 -4.86
N ALA A 107 -5.99 12.02 -5.49
CA ALA A 107 -5.64 12.02 -6.91
C ALA A 107 -6.86 12.24 -7.81
N SER A 108 -7.98 11.58 -7.50
CA SER A 108 -9.24 11.79 -8.21
C SER A 108 -9.75 13.22 -8.06
N GLY A 109 -9.63 13.80 -6.85
CA GLY A 109 -10.07 15.16 -6.57
C GLY A 109 -9.30 16.25 -7.33
N ILE A 110 -8.04 15.99 -7.71
CA ILE A 110 -7.22 16.92 -8.51
C ILE A 110 -7.11 16.50 -9.99
N GLY A 111 -7.97 15.61 -10.46
CA GLY A 111 -8.03 15.19 -11.86
C GLY A 111 -6.93 14.21 -12.31
N MET A 112 -6.15 13.63 -11.38
CA MET A 112 -5.16 12.58 -11.68
C MET A 112 -5.83 11.21 -11.74
N TYR A 113 -6.78 11.04 -12.67
CA TYR A 113 -7.67 9.87 -12.73
C TYR A 113 -6.93 8.56 -12.97
N ASP A 114 -5.93 8.52 -13.86
CA ASP A 114 -5.12 7.32 -14.10
C ASP A 114 -4.39 6.86 -12.84
N HIS A 115 -3.89 7.81 -12.05
CA HIS A 115 -3.23 7.54 -10.78
C HIS A 115 -4.22 6.99 -9.74
N ALA A 116 -5.40 7.61 -9.63
CA ALA A 116 -6.47 7.16 -8.74
C ALA A 116 -6.89 5.72 -9.07
N ILE A 117 -7.18 5.44 -10.35
CA ILE A 117 -7.52 4.11 -10.83
C ILE A 117 -6.42 3.10 -10.52
N SER A 118 -5.15 3.43 -10.78
CA SER A 118 -4.01 2.56 -10.46
C SER A 118 -3.94 2.18 -8.99
N ASN A 119 -4.17 3.15 -8.09
CA ASN A 119 -4.13 2.91 -6.65
C ASN A 119 -5.36 2.11 -6.17
N PHE A 120 -6.56 2.39 -6.69
CA PHE A 120 -7.75 1.58 -6.41
C PHE A 120 -7.58 0.14 -6.92
N LEU A 121 -7.02 -0.09 -8.10
CA LEU A 121 -6.72 -1.43 -8.61
C LEU A 121 -5.74 -2.18 -7.71
N LYS A 122 -4.69 -1.51 -7.21
CA LYS A 122 -3.79 -2.12 -6.22
C LYS A 122 -4.54 -2.56 -4.97
N ILE A 123 -5.49 -1.76 -4.48
CA ILE A 123 -6.31 -2.14 -3.32
C ILE A 123 -7.12 -3.40 -3.64
N VAL A 124 -7.86 -3.42 -4.75
CA VAL A 124 -8.76 -4.52 -5.14
C VAL A 124 -8.00 -5.85 -5.28
N TYR A 125 -6.80 -5.82 -5.87
CA TYR A 125 -6.06 -7.04 -6.21
C TYR A 125 -4.98 -7.43 -5.20
N SER A 126 -4.34 -6.44 -4.55
CA SER A 126 -3.26 -6.72 -3.60
C SER A 126 -3.73 -6.76 -2.15
N TYR A 127 -4.86 -6.09 -1.84
CA TYR A 127 -5.42 -6.02 -0.49
C TYR A 127 -6.91 -6.39 -0.44
N PRO A 128 -7.32 -7.55 -0.95
CA PRO A 128 -8.74 -7.91 -1.11
C PRO A 128 -9.51 -8.05 0.21
N LYS A 129 -8.79 -8.14 1.35
CA LYS A 129 -9.37 -8.17 2.69
C LYS A 129 -9.57 -6.80 3.31
N PHE A 130 -9.10 -5.75 2.67
CA PHE A 130 -9.33 -4.39 3.13
C PHE A 130 -10.81 -4.04 3.01
N ASN A 131 -11.36 -3.44 4.06
CA ASN A 131 -12.80 -3.16 4.16
C ASN A 131 -13.33 -2.25 3.04
N LYS A 132 -12.46 -1.39 2.46
CA LYS A 132 -12.81 -0.51 1.33
C LYS A 132 -12.38 -1.07 -0.05
N ALA A 133 -11.98 -2.34 -0.14
CA ALA A 133 -11.68 -2.95 -1.43
C ALA A 133 -12.93 -3.01 -2.35
N PRO A 134 -14.14 -3.32 -1.85
CA PRO A 134 -15.36 -3.19 -2.66
C PRO A 134 -15.61 -1.75 -3.13
N GLU A 135 -15.53 -0.79 -2.23
CA GLU A 135 -15.71 0.63 -2.56
C GLU A 135 -14.70 1.10 -3.61
N SER A 136 -13.43 0.66 -3.50
CA SER A 136 -12.39 0.95 -4.50
C SER A 136 -12.78 0.48 -5.90
N LEU A 137 -13.36 -0.72 -6.03
CA LEU A 137 -13.81 -1.25 -7.32
C LEU A 137 -14.96 -0.44 -7.90
N PHE A 138 -15.91 -0.04 -7.06
CA PHE A 138 -17.00 0.85 -7.47
C PHE A 138 -16.48 2.20 -7.95
N LEU A 139 -15.54 2.81 -7.21
CA LEU A 139 -14.96 4.11 -7.54
C LEU A 139 -14.18 4.10 -8.87
N ILE A 140 -13.58 2.99 -9.26
CA ILE A 140 -12.98 2.85 -10.60
C ILE A 140 -14.06 2.99 -11.68
N GLY A 141 -15.17 2.27 -11.54
CA GLY A 141 -16.31 2.40 -12.46
C GLY A 141 -16.85 3.84 -12.52
N PHE A 142 -16.98 4.47 -11.36
CA PHE A 142 -17.44 5.86 -11.26
C PHE A 142 -16.50 6.87 -11.94
N ILE A 143 -15.19 6.70 -11.81
CA ILE A 143 -14.21 7.56 -12.51
C ILE A 143 -14.33 7.41 -14.02
N TYR A 144 -14.46 6.18 -14.53
CA TYR A 144 -14.64 5.95 -15.96
C TYR A 144 -15.96 6.51 -16.49
N ASP A 145 -17.03 6.42 -15.70
CA ASP A 145 -18.33 6.97 -16.03
C ASP A 145 -18.31 8.50 -16.03
N SER A 146 -18.06 9.10 -14.87
CA SER A 146 -18.32 10.51 -14.63
C SER A 146 -17.19 11.47 -15.05
N ASN A 147 -15.93 10.98 -15.06
CA ASN A 147 -14.78 11.82 -15.30
C ASN A 147 -14.11 11.56 -16.65
N LEU A 148 -14.01 10.30 -17.05
CA LEU A 148 -13.35 9.91 -18.29
C LEU A 148 -14.34 9.67 -19.44
N MET A 149 -15.65 9.65 -19.16
CA MET A 149 -16.72 9.39 -20.12
C MET A 149 -16.48 8.12 -20.96
N ASN A 150 -15.88 7.11 -20.34
CA ASN A 150 -15.57 5.85 -20.96
C ASN A 150 -16.61 4.79 -20.54
N VAL A 151 -17.71 4.75 -21.31
CA VAL A 151 -18.86 3.88 -21.05
C VAL A 151 -18.48 2.39 -21.02
N GLU A 152 -17.55 1.95 -21.87
CA GLU A 152 -17.12 0.56 -21.93
C GLU A 152 -16.42 0.14 -20.62
N GLN A 153 -15.45 0.93 -20.17
CA GLN A 153 -14.74 0.66 -18.93
C GLN A 153 -15.66 0.80 -17.70
N ALA A 154 -16.53 1.80 -17.70
CA ALA A 154 -17.52 1.97 -16.63
C ALA A 154 -18.40 0.71 -16.49
N LYS A 155 -18.96 0.20 -17.58
CA LYS A 155 -19.75 -1.05 -17.59
C LYS A 155 -18.93 -2.23 -17.10
N HIS A 156 -17.67 -2.35 -17.51
CA HIS A 156 -16.79 -3.42 -17.09
C HIS A 156 -16.62 -3.42 -15.56
N PHE A 157 -16.24 -2.30 -14.96
CA PHE A 157 -15.96 -2.22 -13.54
C PHE A 157 -17.21 -2.26 -12.66
N TYR A 158 -18.32 -1.64 -13.06
CA TYR A 158 -19.59 -1.81 -12.36
C TYR A 158 -20.11 -3.26 -12.44
N GLY A 159 -19.97 -3.92 -13.57
CA GLY A 159 -20.33 -5.32 -13.74
C GLY A 159 -19.48 -6.26 -12.88
N GLU A 160 -18.16 -6.03 -12.83
CA GLU A 160 -17.26 -6.75 -11.92
C GLU A 160 -17.65 -6.53 -10.46
N PHE A 161 -17.97 -5.29 -10.09
CA PHE A 161 -18.40 -4.96 -8.72
C PHE A 161 -19.67 -5.73 -8.34
N ILE A 162 -20.71 -5.68 -9.17
CA ILE A 162 -22.00 -6.37 -8.90
C ILE A 162 -21.79 -7.87 -8.78
N SER A 163 -20.98 -8.45 -9.67
CA SER A 163 -20.66 -9.88 -9.65
C SER A 163 -19.92 -10.30 -8.38
N LYS A 164 -18.93 -9.52 -7.97
CA LYS A 164 -18.04 -9.84 -6.84
C LYS A 164 -18.66 -9.51 -5.49
N TYR A 165 -19.48 -8.47 -5.43
CA TYR A 165 -20.05 -7.93 -4.21
C TYR A 165 -21.57 -7.72 -4.28
N PRO A 166 -22.39 -8.74 -4.65
CA PRO A 166 -23.83 -8.56 -4.92
C PRO A 166 -24.65 -8.14 -3.69
N LYS A 167 -24.10 -8.34 -2.47
CA LYS A 167 -24.77 -7.96 -1.21
C LYS A 167 -24.23 -6.66 -0.60
N HIS A 168 -23.30 -5.99 -1.29
CA HIS A 168 -22.74 -4.73 -0.81
C HIS A 168 -23.79 -3.61 -0.92
N ALA A 169 -23.71 -2.62 -0.03
CA ALA A 169 -24.67 -1.49 -0.02
C ALA A 169 -24.72 -0.76 -1.38
N LEU A 170 -23.56 -0.60 -2.05
CA LEU A 170 -23.45 0.05 -3.36
C LEU A 170 -23.89 -0.82 -4.55
N ALA A 171 -24.34 -2.06 -4.34
CA ALA A 171 -24.69 -2.94 -5.48
C ALA A 171 -25.88 -2.43 -6.29
N LYS A 172 -26.86 -1.81 -5.61
CA LYS A 172 -28.01 -1.17 -6.27
C LYS A 172 -27.58 0.10 -7.03
N ASP A 173 -26.68 0.87 -6.45
CA ASP A 173 -26.17 2.09 -7.08
C ASP A 173 -25.36 1.74 -8.35
N ALA A 174 -24.50 0.72 -8.27
CA ALA A 174 -23.76 0.24 -9.44
C ALA A 174 -24.67 -0.24 -10.56
N ALA A 175 -25.75 -0.96 -10.23
CA ALA A 175 -26.73 -1.40 -11.23
C ALA A 175 -27.45 -0.21 -11.88
N ALA A 176 -27.87 0.77 -11.08
CA ALA A 176 -28.50 1.98 -11.58
C ALA A 176 -27.54 2.81 -12.47
N CYS A 177 -26.26 2.91 -12.08
CA CYS A 177 -25.25 3.55 -12.93
C CYS A 177 -25.12 2.82 -14.28
N MET A 178 -25.06 1.48 -14.27
CA MET A 178 -25.00 0.70 -15.51
C MET A 178 -26.20 0.93 -16.43
N GLU A 179 -27.40 0.95 -15.90
CA GLU A 179 -28.62 1.23 -16.64
C GLU A 179 -28.59 2.63 -17.29
N ASN A 180 -28.09 3.62 -16.57
CA ASN A 180 -27.97 5.00 -17.04
C ASN A 180 -26.95 5.16 -18.17
N LEU A 181 -25.88 4.33 -18.20
CA LEU A 181 -24.87 4.36 -19.26
C LEU A 181 -25.43 4.02 -20.67
N ASP A 182 -26.56 3.36 -20.75
CA ASP A 182 -27.24 3.00 -21.98
C ASP A 182 -28.26 4.05 -22.45
N ILE A 183 -28.51 5.08 -21.64
CA ILE A 183 -29.48 6.13 -21.97
C ILE A 183 -28.80 7.15 -22.88
N ASP A 184 -29.35 7.33 -24.10
CA ASP A 184 -28.94 8.43 -24.98
C ASP A 184 -29.29 9.77 -24.33
N PRO A 185 -28.28 10.65 -24.07
CA PRO A 185 -28.51 11.94 -23.46
C PRO A 185 -29.51 12.80 -24.25
N ASP A 186 -29.51 12.71 -25.58
CA ASP A 186 -30.43 13.47 -26.42
C ASP A 186 -31.86 12.96 -26.32
N ALA A 187 -32.04 11.67 -26.14
CA ALA A 187 -33.35 11.06 -25.88
C ALA A 187 -33.90 11.55 -24.51
N LEU A 188 -33.06 11.59 -23.50
CA LEU A 188 -33.43 12.08 -22.15
C LEU A 188 -33.82 13.56 -22.17
N ILE A 189 -33.03 14.40 -22.82
CA ILE A 189 -33.32 15.84 -22.98
C ILE A 189 -34.66 16.04 -23.73
N LYS A 190 -34.93 15.24 -24.75
CA LYS A 190 -36.16 15.29 -25.53
C LYS A 190 -37.39 14.91 -24.65
N GLU A 191 -37.23 13.92 -23.80
CA GLU A 191 -38.28 13.50 -22.86
C GLU A 191 -38.57 14.58 -21.82
N PHE A 192 -37.53 15.17 -21.22
CA PHE A 192 -37.73 16.28 -20.26
C PHE A 192 -38.45 17.47 -20.91
N LYS A 193 -38.03 17.90 -22.10
CA LYS A 193 -38.68 18.98 -22.86
C LYS A 193 -40.16 18.65 -23.19
N ALA A 194 -40.46 17.39 -23.45
CA ALA A 194 -41.82 16.94 -23.73
C ALA A 194 -42.70 16.93 -22.46
N ARG A 195 -42.12 16.64 -21.30
CA ARG A 195 -42.83 16.69 -20.00
C ARG A 195 -43.15 18.14 -19.58
N GLU A 196 -42.20 19.05 -19.81
CA GLU A 196 -42.43 20.49 -19.51
C GLU A 196 -43.55 21.10 -20.35
N LYS A 197 -43.67 20.71 -21.61
CA LYS A 197 -44.73 21.20 -22.50
C LYS A 197 -46.13 20.63 -22.16
N ARG A 198 -46.24 19.64 -21.26
CA ARG A 198 -47.49 19.02 -20.84
C ARG A 198 -48.02 19.56 -19.51
N LYS A 199 -47.30 20.48 -18.86
CA LYS A 199 -47.74 21.26 -17.69
C LYS A 199 -48.24 22.63 -18.12
#